data_923e4f6d0d59c2c1271026408413afb2
#
_entry.id   923e4f6d0d59c2c1271026408413afb2
#
_cell.length_a   1.000
_cell.length_b   1.000
_cell.length_c   1.000
_cell.angle_alpha   90.00
_cell.angle_beta   90.00
_cell.angle_gamma   90.00
#
_symmetry.space_group_name_H-M   'P 1'
#
loop_
_entity.id
_entity.type
_entity.pdbx_description
1 polymer ?
#
loop_
_entity_poly.entity_id
_entity_poly.type
_entity_poly.pdbx_seq_one_letter_code
_entity_poly.pdbx_strand_id
1 'polypeptide(L)'
;MSDGDFLSVTDVSKWYGDEQVLHDVSFEMDRGDVTVLIGPSGSGKSTMLRCVNRLAEAQEGSIRLDGEEVLSPDIDVDDLRREVGMVFQGFNLFAHLTARGNVALGPRRVLGLSESDARERAAAQLERVGLADQLDSYPAELSGGQQQRVGIARALAMEPKLMLFDEPTSALDPELIGEVLEVMHGLVDEGMTMLVVTHEMSFAREVADEIVFLDEGHVVERGPPEQLFERPEEERTGRFLERIASHD
;
A
#
# COMPACT_ATOMS: atom_id res chain seq x y z
N MET A 1 -20.46 -8.03 19.17
CA MET A 1 -19.91 -9.05 18.26
C MET A 1 -18.68 -8.36 17.70
N SER A 2 -17.49 -8.80 18.06
CA SER A 2 -16.28 -8.32 17.38
C SER A 2 -16.44 -8.73 15.92
N ASP A 3 -16.55 -7.75 15.01
CA ASP A 3 -16.28 -8.00 13.61
C ASP A 3 -14.86 -8.60 13.60
N GLY A 4 -14.70 -9.77 13.00
CA GLY A 4 -13.39 -10.42 12.89
C GLY A 4 -12.44 -9.53 12.07
N ASP A 5 -11.15 -9.75 12.24
CA ASP A 5 -10.11 -9.01 11.53
C ASP A 5 -10.41 -8.86 10.04
N PHE A 6 -10.28 -7.64 9.53
CA PHE A 6 -10.55 -7.35 8.12
C PHE A 6 -9.48 -7.97 7.21
N LEU A 7 -8.20 -7.83 7.60
CA LEU A 7 -7.09 -8.56 7.00
C LEU A 7 -6.40 -9.37 8.10
N SER A 8 -6.28 -10.69 7.90
CA SER A 8 -5.53 -11.58 8.79
C SER A 8 -4.45 -12.30 7.99
N VAL A 9 -3.21 -12.16 8.44
CA VAL A 9 -2.02 -12.83 7.90
C VAL A 9 -1.52 -13.78 9.00
N THR A 10 -1.45 -15.07 8.69
CA THR A 10 -1.10 -16.11 9.68
C THR A 10 -0.03 -17.03 9.13
N ASP A 11 1.14 -17.04 9.77
CA ASP A 11 2.29 -17.92 9.51
C ASP A 11 2.69 -17.95 8.02
N VAL A 12 2.65 -16.79 7.38
CA VAL A 12 2.93 -16.68 5.95
C VAL A 12 4.41 -16.80 5.67
N SER A 13 4.76 -17.82 4.88
CA SER A 13 6.12 -18.09 4.42
C SER A 13 6.22 -18.05 2.90
N LYS A 14 7.29 -17.42 2.39
CA LYS A 14 7.51 -17.19 0.95
C LYS A 14 8.92 -17.47 0.53
N TRP A 15 9.07 -18.25 -0.55
CA TRP A 15 10.35 -18.55 -1.20
C TRP A 15 10.41 -18.02 -2.63
N TYR A 16 11.60 -17.59 -3.04
CA TYR A 16 11.98 -17.39 -4.43
C TYR A 16 13.10 -18.38 -4.79
N GLY A 17 12.77 -19.45 -5.50
CA GLY A 17 13.69 -20.57 -5.68
C GLY A 17 14.00 -21.23 -4.33
N ASP A 18 15.26 -21.30 -3.96
CA ASP A 18 15.73 -21.88 -2.68
C ASP A 18 15.84 -20.84 -1.55
N GLU A 19 15.64 -19.55 -1.84
CA GLU A 19 15.75 -18.47 -0.86
C GLU A 19 14.40 -18.18 -0.20
N GLN A 20 14.32 -18.35 1.12
CA GLN A 20 13.17 -17.96 1.90
C GLN A 20 13.26 -16.48 2.25
N VAL A 21 12.20 -15.71 1.91
CA VAL A 21 12.13 -14.26 2.07
C VAL A 21 11.16 -13.85 3.17
N LEU A 22 10.12 -14.66 3.43
CA LEU A 22 9.21 -14.47 4.56
C LEU A 22 9.19 -15.75 5.40
N HIS A 23 9.26 -15.58 6.72
CA HIS A 23 9.33 -16.66 7.70
C HIS A 23 8.21 -16.50 8.72
N ASP A 24 7.12 -17.25 8.55
CA ASP A 24 5.99 -17.35 9.49
C ASP A 24 5.44 -15.97 9.91
N VAL A 25 5.31 -15.05 8.93
CA VAL A 25 4.84 -13.69 9.17
C VAL A 25 3.38 -13.70 9.57
N SER A 26 3.07 -13.07 10.72
CA SER A 26 1.71 -12.99 11.26
C SER A 26 1.39 -11.59 11.77
N PHE A 27 0.27 -11.01 11.32
CA PHE A 27 -0.33 -9.78 11.83
C PHE A 27 -1.80 -9.70 11.40
N GLU A 28 -2.53 -8.81 12.02
CA GLU A 28 -3.96 -8.60 11.78
C GLU A 28 -4.24 -7.11 11.68
N MET A 29 -5.31 -6.73 11.00
CA MET A 29 -5.78 -5.35 10.97
C MET A 29 -7.30 -5.30 10.82
N ASP A 30 -7.92 -4.35 11.49
CA ASP A 30 -9.34 -4.09 11.40
C ASP A 30 -9.68 -3.20 10.17
N ARG A 31 -10.97 -3.11 9.87
CA ARG A 31 -11.45 -2.22 8.80
C ARG A 31 -11.30 -0.76 9.23
N GLY A 32 -10.66 0.04 8.40
CA GLY A 32 -10.39 1.45 8.66
C GLY A 32 -9.01 1.69 9.28
N ASP A 33 -8.30 0.63 9.71
CA ASP A 33 -6.97 0.75 10.27
C ASP A 33 -5.90 1.04 9.21
N VAL A 34 -4.84 1.68 9.69
CA VAL A 34 -3.59 1.88 8.97
C VAL A 34 -2.49 1.06 9.64
N THR A 35 -2.08 -0.02 8.98
CA THR A 35 -0.91 -0.80 9.41
C THR A 35 0.31 -0.42 8.57
N VAL A 36 1.42 -0.09 9.24
CA VAL A 36 2.66 0.30 8.57
C VAL A 36 3.74 -0.76 8.77
N LEU A 37 4.27 -1.29 7.67
CA LEU A 37 5.42 -2.20 7.68
C LEU A 37 6.71 -1.39 7.56
N ILE A 38 7.56 -1.48 8.57
CA ILE A 38 8.90 -0.86 8.58
C ILE A 38 9.99 -1.92 8.63
N GLY A 39 11.23 -1.56 8.31
CA GLY A 39 12.37 -2.46 8.40
C GLY A 39 13.44 -2.17 7.35
N PRO A 40 14.61 -2.80 7.43
CA PRO A 40 15.69 -2.64 6.47
C PRO A 40 15.28 -3.00 5.03
N SER A 41 16.04 -2.49 4.06
CA SER A 41 15.88 -2.91 2.67
C SER A 41 16.14 -4.42 2.56
N GLY A 42 15.30 -5.12 1.81
CA GLY A 42 15.38 -6.58 1.66
C GLY A 42 14.74 -7.40 2.79
N SER A 43 14.12 -6.78 3.81
CA SER A 43 13.49 -7.52 4.92
C SER A 43 12.16 -8.22 4.58
N GLY A 44 11.68 -8.14 3.34
CA GLY A 44 10.47 -8.85 2.91
C GLY A 44 9.19 -8.00 2.83
N LYS A 45 9.21 -6.71 3.22
CA LYS A 45 8.02 -5.82 3.27
C LYS A 45 7.23 -5.79 1.96
N SER A 46 7.86 -5.44 0.85
CA SER A 46 7.22 -5.41 -0.48
C SER A 46 6.75 -6.80 -0.93
N THR A 47 7.45 -7.86 -0.51
CA THR A 47 7.02 -9.25 -0.77
C THR A 47 5.73 -9.56 -0.03
N MET A 48 5.60 -9.11 1.23
CA MET A 48 4.37 -9.29 2.01
C MET A 48 3.18 -8.59 1.34
N LEU A 49 3.32 -7.31 0.92
CA LEU A 49 2.27 -6.62 0.18
C LEU A 49 1.86 -7.39 -1.09
N ARG A 50 2.85 -7.91 -1.82
CA ARG A 50 2.59 -8.69 -3.06
C ARG A 50 1.93 -10.03 -2.79
N CYS A 51 2.09 -10.61 -1.61
CA CYS A 51 1.35 -11.80 -1.21
C CYS A 51 -0.13 -11.47 -0.96
N VAL A 52 -0.44 -10.33 -0.34
CA VAL A 52 -1.83 -9.91 -0.04
C VAL A 52 -2.67 -9.76 -1.31
N ASN A 53 -2.12 -9.23 -2.42
CA ASN A 53 -2.85 -9.08 -3.68
C ASN A 53 -2.53 -10.16 -4.73
N ARG A 54 -1.89 -11.26 -4.31
CA ARG A 54 -1.51 -12.38 -5.20
C ARG A 54 -0.62 -11.98 -6.38
N LEU A 55 0.16 -10.91 -6.28
CA LEU A 55 1.28 -10.66 -7.20
C LEU A 55 2.50 -11.56 -6.91
N ALA A 56 2.61 -12.05 -5.69
CA ALA A 56 3.49 -13.14 -5.30
C ALA A 56 2.66 -14.21 -4.58
N GLU A 57 2.93 -15.47 -4.86
CA GLU A 57 2.28 -16.59 -4.18
C GLU A 57 3.11 -16.99 -2.96
N ALA A 58 2.52 -16.93 -1.76
CA ALA A 58 3.08 -17.54 -0.57
C ALA A 58 2.93 -19.07 -0.67
N GLN A 59 3.90 -19.81 -0.13
CA GLN A 59 3.89 -21.27 -0.19
C GLN A 59 3.26 -21.89 1.07
N GLU A 60 3.31 -21.18 2.20
CA GLU A 60 2.76 -21.64 3.48
C GLU A 60 2.02 -20.50 4.19
N GLY A 61 1.14 -20.83 5.11
CA GLY A 61 0.34 -19.90 5.88
C GLY A 61 -1.03 -19.63 5.28
N SER A 62 -1.69 -18.60 5.79
CA SER A 62 -3.02 -18.15 5.38
C SER A 62 -3.06 -16.62 5.31
N ILE A 63 -3.73 -16.07 4.30
CA ILE A 63 -4.06 -14.66 4.19
C ILE A 63 -5.56 -14.59 3.97
N ARG A 64 -6.28 -13.91 4.88
CA ARG A 64 -7.72 -13.72 4.75
C ARG A 64 -8.05 -12.25 4.64
N LEU A 65 -8.84 -11.90 3.65
CA LEU A 65 -9.35 -10.55 3.44
C LEU A 65 -10.89 -10.60 3.50
N ASP A 66 -11.48 -9.83 4.41
CA ASP A 66 -12.94 -9.76 4.61
C ASP A 66 -13.58 -11.17 4.78
N GLY A 67 -12.83 -12.07 5.42
CA GLY A 67 -13.21 -13.47 5.66
C GLY A 67 -12.91 -14.46 4.54
N GLU A 68 -12.47 -14.01 3.36
CA GLU A 68 -12.10 -14.87 2.22
C GLU A 68 -10.62 -15.25 2.26
N GLU A 69 -10.30 -16.52 1.98
CA GLU A 69 -8.93 -17.02 1.93
C GLU A 69 -8.26 -16.62 0.61
N VAL A 70 -7.32 -15.67 0.68
CA VAL A 70 -6.59 -15.11 -0.47
C VAL A 70 -5.71 -16.15 -1.16
N LEU A 71 -5.12 -17.09 -0.41
CA LEU A 71 -4.23 -18.10 -0.95
C LEU A 71 -4.97 -19.32 -1.51
N SER A 72 -6.31 -19.36 -1.42
CA SER A 72 -7.11 -20.45 -1.99
C SER A 72 -6.87 -20.59 -3.50
N PRO A 73 -6.72 -21.82 -4.02
CA PRO A 73 -6.65 -22.04 -5.46
C PRO A 73 -7.97 -21.69 -6.20
N ASP A 74 -9.08 -21.61 -5.46
CA ASP A 74 -10.42 -21.34 -6.00
C ASP A 74 -10.76 -19.84 -6.03
N ILE A 75 -9.90 -18.95 -5.46
CA ILE A 75 -10.17 -17.52 -5.47
C ILE A 75 -10.07 -16.95 -6.88
N ASP A 76 -11.01 -16.08 -7.22
CA ASP A 76 -10.88 -15.26 -8.44
C ASP A 76 -9.90 -14.10 -8.15
N VAL A 77 -8.70 -14.20 -8.72
CA VAL A 77 -7.64 -13.20 -8.51
C VAL A 77 -8.01 -11.83 -9.12
N ASP A 78 -8.84 -11.81 -10.15
CA ASP A 78 -9.30 -10.56 -10.75
C ASP A 78 -10.32 -9.87 -9.83
N ASP A 79 -11.20 -10.63 -9.17
CA ASP A 79 -12.12 -10.10 -8.16
C ASP A 79 -11.36 -9.62 -6.91
N LEU A 80 -10.40 -10.39 -6.40
CA LEU A 80 -9.51 -9.94 -5.32
C LEU A 80 -8.85 -8.59 -5.66
N ARG A 81 -8.28 -8.45 -6.86
CA ARG A 81 -7.58 -7.22 -7.30
C ARG A 81 -8.50 -6.04 -7.60
N ARG A 82 -9.81 -6.25 -7.67
CA ARG A 82 -10.79 -5.15 -7.66
C ARG A 82 -10.93 -4.55 -6.26
N GLU A 83 -10.89 -5.42 -5.24
CA GLU A 83 -11.07 -5.02 -3.84
C GLU A 83 -9.78 -4.51 -3.19
N VAL A 84 -8.62 -4.84 -3.76
CA VAL A 84 -7.31 -4.46 -3.25
C VAL A 84 -6.60 -3.54 -4.24
N GLY A 85 -6.59 -2.25 -3.94
CA GLY A 85 -5.82 -1.26 -4.69
C GLY A 85 -4.33 -1.34 -4.35
N MET A 86 -3.45 -1.15 -5.34
CA MET A 86 -2.01 -1.11 -5.09
C MET A 86 -1.34 0.07 -5.77
N VAL A 87 -0.54 0.78 -4.97
CA VAL A 87 0.33 1.87 -5.38
C VAL A 87 1.77 1.40 -5.24
N PHE A 88 2.54 1.46 -6.33
CA PHE A 88 3.91 0.96 -6.39
C PHE A 88 4.92 2.09 -6.20
N GLN A 89 6.14 1.74 -5.86
CA GLN A 89 7.29 2.64 -5.80
C GLN A 89 7.53 3.37 -7.14
N GLY A 90 7.43 2.66 -8.25
CA GLY A 90 7.42 3.26 -9.58
C GLY A 90 5.98 3.65 -9.95
N PHE A 91 5.81 4.75 -10.65
CA PHE A 91 4.47 5.29 -10.98
C PHE A 91 3.64 4.34 -11.85
N ASN A 92 4.30 3.54 -12.71
CA ASN A 92 3.70 2.53 -13.57
C ASN A 92 2.51 3.07 -14.41
N LEU A 93 2.61 4.31 -14.86
CA LEU A 93 1.62 4.93 -15.73
C LEU A 93 1.80 4.47 -17.18
N PHE A 94 0.69 4.34 -17.89
CA PHE A 94 0.70 4.12 -19.32
C PHE A 94 1.09 5.42 -20.02
N ALA A 95 2.30 5.49 -20.57
CA ALA A 95 2.87 6.71 -21.16
C ALA A 95 2.07 7.26 -22.35
N HIS A 96 1.31 6.42 -23.04
CA HIS A 96 0.47 6.78 -24.17
C HIS A 96 -0.95 7.25 -23.81
N LEU A 97 -1.29 7.24 -22.52
CA LEU A 97 -2.56 7.72 -21.99
C LEU A 97 -2.34 8.99 -21.17
N THR A 98 -3.32 9.88 -21.19
CA THR A 98 -3.37 11.04 -20.29
C THR A 98 -3.58 10.61 -18.84
N ALA A 99 -3.48 11.52 -17.87
CA ALA A 99 -3.80 11.25 -16.46
C ALA A 99 -5.22 10.66 -16.33
N ARG A 100 -6.23 11.33 -16.91
CA ARG A 100 -7.61 10.82 -16.94
C ARG A 100 -7.73 9.46 -17.66
N GLY A 101 -6.99 9.26 -18.74
CA GLY A 101 -6.95 7.98 -19.46
C GLY A 101 -6.39 6.85 -18.62
N ASN A 102 -5.34 7.11 -17.83
CA ASN A 102 -4.75 6.14 -16.89
C ASN A 102 -5.75 5.75 -15.79
N VAL A 103 -6.43 6.72 -15.21
CA VAL A 103 -7.39 6.49 -14.12
C VAL A 103 -8.68 5.84 -14.62
N ALA A 104 -9.20 6.23 -15.81
CA ALA A 104 -10.43 5.67 -16.37
C ALA A 104 -10.28 4.22 -16.88
N LEU A 105 -9.07 3.73 -17.07
CA LEU A 105 -8.82 2.44 -17.71
C LEU A 105 -9.41 1.27 -16.91
N GLY A 106 -9.18 1.21 -15.61
CA GLY A 106 -9.71 0.18 -14.71
C GLY A 106 -11.24 0.18 -14.68
N PRO A 107 -11.89 1.28 -14.32
CA PRO A 107 -13.35 1.40 -14.30
C PRO A 107 -14.02 0.96 -15.62
N ARG A 108 -13.43 1.35 -16.75
CA ARG A 108 -13.95 0.97 -18.06
C ARG A 108 -13.75 -0.50 -18.38
N ARG A 109 -12.57 -1.06 -18.11
CA ARG A 109 -12.19 -2.41 -18.58
C ARG A 109 -12.61 -3.51 -17.62
N VAL A 110 -12.58 -3.22 -16.35
CA VAL A 110 -12.80 -4.20 -15.27
C VAL A 110 -14.21 -4.06 -14.69
N LEU A 111 -14.67 -2.82 -14.40
CA LEU A 111 -16.01 -2.60 -13.87
C LEU A 111 -17.09 -2.46 -14.96
N GLY A 112 -16.70 -2.43 -16.24
CA GLY A 112 -17.64 -2.36 -17.35
C GLY A 112 -18.38 -1.02 -17.49
N LEU A 113 -17.87 0.06 -16.87
CA LEU A 113 -18.49 1.38 -16.98
C LEU A 113 -18.45 1.89 -18.41
N SER A 114 -19.45 2.70 -18.78
CA SER A 114 -19.41 3.45 -20.04
C SER A 114 -18.17 4.34 -20.11
N GLU A 115 -17.77 4.74 -21.30
CA GLU A 115 -16.62 5.64 -21.46
C GLU A 115 -16.87 7.00 -20.74
N SER A 116 -18.11 7.51 -20.79
CA SER A 116 -18.49 8.74 -20.10
C SER A 116 -18.36 8.59 -18.59
N ASP A 117 -18.95 7.55 -18.00
CA ASP A 117 -18.98 7.34 -16.55
C ASP A 117 -17.57 7.06 -16.01
N ALA A 118 -16.75 6.29 -16.75
CA ALA A 118 -15.37 6.03 -16.38
C ALA A 118 -14.51 7.31 -16.40
N ARG A 119 -14.73 8.22 -17.38
CA ARG A 119 -14.04 9.50 -17.46
C ARG A 119 -14.48 10.46 -16.36
N GLU A 120 -15.77 10.48 -16.02
CA GLU A 120 -16.29 11.29 -14.91
C GLU A 120 -15.73 10.81 -13.57
N ARG A 121 -15.75 9.49 -13.30
CA ARG A 121 -15.12 8.90 -12.12
C ARG A 121 -13.63 9.23 -12.06
N ALA A 122 -12.91 9.11 -13.19
CA ALA A 122 -11.50 9.44 -13.25
C ALA A 122 -11.22 10.91 -12.94
N ALA A 123 -12.04 11.82 -13.45
CA ALA A 123 -11.90 13.25 -13.14
C ALA A 123 -12.12 13.54 -11.65
N ALA A 124 -13.14 12.93 -11.04
CA ALA A 124 -13.41 13.07 -9.61
C ALA A 124 -12.23 12.55 -8.75
N GLN A 125 -11.63 11.39 -9.10
CA GLN A 125 -10.47 10.88 -8.35
C GLN A 125 -9.22 11.73 -8.56
N LEU A 126 -9.00 12.30 -9.75
CA LEU A 126 -7.90 13.22 -9.99
C LEU A 126 -8.08 14.54 -9.24
N GLU A 127 -9.29 15.07 -9.15
CA GLU A 127 -9.60 16.22 -8.31
C GLU A 127 -9.32 15.94 -6.84
N ARG A 128 -9.72 14.76 -6.33
CA ARG A 128 -9.48 14.31 -4.94
C ARG A 128 -8.00 14.27 -4.58
N VAL A 129 -7.10 13.98 -5.53
CA VAL A 129 -5.64 14.02 -5.33
C VAL A 129 -5.00 15.34 -5.75
N GLY A 130 -5.79 16.42 -5.95
CA GLY A 130 -5.29 17.75 -6.29
C GLY A 130 -4.77 17.91 -7.71
N LEU A 131 -5.31 17.14 -8.67
CA LEU A 131 -4.90 17.16 -10.09
C LEU A 131 -6.01 17.53 -11.06
N ALA A 132 -6.99 18.36 -10.63
CA ALA A 132 -8.10 18.80 -11.46
C ALA A 132 -7.62 19.50 -12.76
N ASP A 133 -6.52 20.23 -12.72
CA ASP A 133 -5.96 20.97 -13.87
C ASP A 133 -5.06 20.11 -14.77
N GLN A 134 -4.81 18.82 -14.41
CA GLN A 134 -3.89 17.93 -15.10
C GLN A 134 -4.58 16.75 -15.81
N LEU A 135 -5.90 16.81 -15.98
CA LEU A 135 -6.71 15.70 -16.51
C LEU A 135 -6.23 15.19 -17.89
N ASP A 136 -5.81 16.09 -18.75
CA ASP A 136 -5.42 15.78 -20.13
C ASP A 136 -3.89 15.77 -20.34
N SER A 137 -3.10 15.97 -19.27
CA SER A 137 -1.63 15.88 -19.31
C SER A 137 -1.17 14.44 -19.45
N TYR A 138 -0.13 14.21 -20.24
CA TYR A 138 0.54 12.92 -20.35
C TYR A 138 1.59 12.74 -19.22
N PRO A 139 1.96 11.51 -18.84
CA PRO A 139 2.94 11.27 -17.79
C PRO A 139 4.25 12.05 -17.96
N ALA A 140 4.73 12.23 -19.19
CA ALA A 140 5.95 13.00 -19.48
C ALA A 140 5.84 14.50 -19.17
N GLU A 141 4.64 15.04 -19.00
CA GLU A 141 4.36 16.44 -18.69
C GLU A 141 4.14 16.68 -17.19
N LEU A 142 4.10 15.59 -16.40
CA LEU A 142 3.83 15.60 -14.97
C LEU A 142 5.12 15.46 -14.16
N SER A 143 5.21 16.17 -13.02
CA SER A 143 6.25 15.91 -12.01
C SER A 143 6.15 14.49 -11.45
N GLY A 144 7.20 14.00 -10.78
CA GLY A 144 7.17 12.70 -10.10
C GLY A 144 6.04 12.59 -9.08
N GLY A 145 5.85 13.61 -8.24
CA GLY A 145 4.75 13.67 -7.27
C GLY A 145 3.37 13.67 -7.92
N GLN A 146 3.20 14.40 -9.05
CA GLN A 146 1.97 14.36 -9.84
C GLN A 146 1.72 12.97 -10.44
N GLN A 147 2.75 12.31 -10.99
CA GLN A 147 2.63 10.96 -11.52
C GLN A 147 2.22 9.96 -10.44
N GLN A 148 2.79 10.07 -9.22
CA GLN A 148 2.43 9.23 -8.09
C GLN A 148 0.99 9.46 -7.66
N ARG A 149 0.54 10.71 -7.59
CA ARG A 149 -0.85 11.04 -7.29
C ARG A 149 -1.83 10.52 -8.36
N VAL A 150 -1.45 10.49 -9.64
CA VAL A 150 -2.23 9.80 -10.69
C VAL A 150 -2.28 8.29 -10.41
N GLY A 151 -1.19 7.68 -9.95
CA GLY A 151 -1.14 6.27 -9.54
C GLY A 151 -2.12 5.98 -8.39
N ILE A 152 -2.17 6.84 -7.38
CA ILE A 152 -3.12 6.76 -6.26
C ILE A 152 -4.56 6.90 -6.78
N ALA A 153 -4.86 7.93 -7.58
CA ALA A 153 -6.18 8.16 -8.17
C ALA A 153 -6.65 6.95 -9.00
N ARG A 154 -5.72 6.30 -9.74
CA ARG A 154 -6.00 5.10 -10.53
C ARG A 154 -6.44 3.92 -9.64
N ALA A 155 -5.77 3.73 -8.50
CA ALA A 155 -6.16 2.69 -7.55
C ALA A 155 -7.52 3.01 -6.91
N LEU A 156 -7.73 4.25 -6.46
CA LEU A 156 -8.98 4.71 -5.84
C LEU A 156 -10.18 4.64 -6.78
N ALA A 157 -9.99 4.79 -8.10
CA ALA A 157 -11.06 4.71 -9.09
C ALA A 157 -11.72 3.32 -9.17
N MET A 158 -11.08 2.29 -8.63
CA MET A 158 -11.65 0.95 -8.50
C MET A 158 -12.54 0.79 -7.26
N GLU A 159 -12.58 1.78 -6.35
CA GLU A 159 -13.29 1.75 -5.05
C GLU A 159 -12.85 0.54 -4.19
N PRO A 160 -11.55 0.40 -3.95
CA PRO A 160 -11.02 -0.75 -3.22
C PRO A 160 -11.43 -0.71 -1.74
N LYS A 161 -11.51 -1.90 -1.11
CA LYS A 161 -11.69 -2.04 0.33
C LYS A 161 -10.39 -1.89 1.12
N LEU A 162 -9.25 -2.19 0.48
CA LEU A 162 -7.89 -2.12 1.03
C LEU A 162 -6.96 -1.42 0.05
N MET A 163 -6.17 -0.47 0.53
CA MET A 163 -5.09 0.16 -0.25
C MET A 163 -3.74 -0.34 0.24
N LEU A 164 -2.94 -0.84 -0.68
CA LEU A 164 -1.55 -1.24 -0.47
C LEU A 164 -0.61 -0.17 -1.03
N PHE A 165 0.33 0.31 -0.23
CA PHE A 165 1.35 1.28 -0.64
C PHE A 165 2.74 0.66 -0.50
N ASP A 166 3.43 0.43 -1.61
CA ASP A 166 4.80 -0.12 -1.67
C ASP A 166 5.80 1.03 -1.90
N GLU A 167 6.29 1.64 -0.82
CA GLU A 167 7.24 2.76 -0.82
C GLU A 167 6.84 3.91 -1.77
N PRO A 168 5.67 4.54 -1.61
CA PRO A 168 5.10 5.45 -2.59
C PRO A 168 5.90 6.74 -2.82
N THR A 169 6.86 7.06 -1.93
CA THR A 169 7.66 8.30 -1.99
C THR A 169 9.11 8.07 -2.38
N SER A 170 9.61 6.82 -2.39
CA SER A 170 11.04 6.52 -2.52
C SER A 170 11.66 6.87 -3.89
N ALA A 171 10.83 7.04 -4.94
CA ALA A 171 11.27 7.46 -6.27
C ALA A 171 11.13 8.99 -6.50
N LEU A 172 10.79 9.76 -5.45
CA LEU A 172 10.50 11.19 -5.55
C LEU A 172 11.68 12.03 -5.04
N ASP A 173 11.80 13.22 -5.60
CA ASP A 173 12.62 14.26 -5.01
C ASP A 173 12.03 14.69 -3.64
N PRO A 174 12.86 15.01 -2.63
CA PRO A 174 12.39 15.37 -1.29
C PRO A 174 11.32 16.47 -1.25
N GLU A 175 11.43 17.44 -2.15
CA GLU A 175 10.47 18.56 -2.24
C GLU A 175 9.05 18.11 -2.65
N LEU A 176 8.91 16.94 -3.28
CA LEU A 176 7.64 16.41 -3.78
C LEU A 176 6.99 15.36 -2.85
N ILE A 177 7.72 14.90 -1.83
CA ILE A 177 7.24 13.88 -0.88
C ILE A 177 5.98 14.38 -0.16
N GLY A 178 6.01 15.63 0.32
CA GLY A 178 4.92 16.24 1.08
C GLY A 178 3.57 16.20 0.37
N GLU A 179 3.55 16.42 -0.95
CA GLU A 179 2.31 16.40 -1.74
C GLU A 179 1.65 15.00 -1.79
N VAL A 180 2.46 13.95 -1.77
CA VAL A 180 1.96 12.57 -1.78
C VAL A 180 1.49 12.16 -0.39
N LEU A 181 2.25 12.52 0.66
CA LEU A 181 1.87 12.25 2.05
C LEU A 181 0.59 12.99 2.43
N GLU A 182 0.37 14.22 1.96
CA GLU A 182 -0.88 14.97 2.18
C GLU A 182 -2.10 14.21 1.62
N VAL A 183 -1.98 13.65 0.41
CA VAL A 183 -3.03 12.80 -0.15
C VAL A 183 -3.26 11.57 0.71
N MET A 184 -2.19 10.91 1.19
CA MET A 184 -2.33 9.72 2.05
C MET A 184 -2.97 10.06 3.39
N HIS A 185 -2.64 11.22 4.01
CA HIS A 185 -3.32 11.71 5.21
C HIS A 185 -4.82 11.92 4.96
N GLY A 186 -5.20 12.51 3.83
CA GLY A 186 -6.61 12.66 3.47
C GLY A 186 -7.34 11.32 3.37
N LEU A 187 -6.69 10.26 2.90
CA LEU A 187 -7.28 8.92 2.85
C LEU A 187 -7.47 8.32 4.25
N VAL A 188 -6.53 8.57 5.18
CA VAL A 188 -6.67 8.18 6.60
C VAL A 188 -7.87 8.87 7.22
N ASP A 189 -7.99 10.19 7.04
CA ASP A 189 -9.11 10.98 7.58
C ASP A 189 -10.48 10.50 7.07
N GLU A 190 -10.52 9.92 5.87
CA GLU A 190 -11.71 9.32 5.27
C GLU A 190 -11.98 7.89 5.75
N GLY A 191 -11.13 7.30 6.58
CA GLY A 191 -11.26 5.94 7.12
C GLY A 191 -10.90 4.83 6.13
N MET A 192 -10.00 5.11 5.17
CA MET A 192 -9.51 4.10 4.23
C MET A 192 -8.60 3.09 4.95
N THR A 193 -8.91 1.80 4.81
CA THR A 193 -8.02 0.73 5.30
C THR A 193 -6.75 0.68 4.47
N MET A 194 -5.58 0.80 5.11
CA MET A 194 -4.31 0.89 4.39
C MET A 194 -3.23 0.01 5.00
N LEU A 195 -2.52 -0.75 4.16
CA LEU A 195 -1.27 -1.43 4.51
C LEU A 195 -0.12 -0.75 3.74
N VAL A 196 0.78 -0.13 4.49
CA VAL A 196 1.76 0.81 3.94
C VAL A 196 3.18 0.33 4.23
N VAL A 197 4.01 0.22 3.22
CA VAL A 197 5.48 0.13 3.35
C VAL A 197 6.05 1.51 3.10
N THR A 198 6.77 2.08 4.07
CA THR A 198 7.37 3.40 3.93
C THR A 198 8.66 3.54 4.72
N HIS A 199 9.49 4.49 4.32
CA HIS A 199 10.65 4.99 5.07
C HIS A 199 10.35 6.35 5.74
N GLU A 200 9.17 6.92 5.52
CA GLU A 200 8.74 8.18 6.12
C GLU A 200 8.26 7.93 7.56
N MET A 201 9.20 7.98 8.53
CA MET A 201 8.90 7.62 9.92
C MET A 201 7.96 8.62 10.60
N SER A 202 8.01 9.90 10.23
CA SER A 202 7.06 10.91 10.72
C SER A 202 5.63 10.56 10.31
N PHE A 203 5.42 10.20 9.05
CA PHE A 203 4.12 9.75 8.55
C PHE A 203 3.66 8.48 9.30
N ALA A 204 4.53 7.46 9.42
CA ALA A 204 4.19 6.24 10.13
C ALA A 204 3.76 6.52 11.59
N ARG A 205 4.46 7.45 12.28
CA ARG A 205 4.16 7.82 13.67
C ARG A 205 2.81 8.53 13.81
N GLU A 206 2.44 9.33 12.81
CA GLU A 206 1.21 10.15 12.84
C GLU A 206 -0.05 9.37 12.51
N VAL A 207 0.04 8.41 11.57
CA VAL A 207 -1.17 7.80 10.99
C VAL A 207 -1.37 6.33 11.33
N ALA A 208 -0.33 5.61 11.76
CA ALA A 208 -0.46 4.18 11.98
C ALA A 208 -1.27 3.86 13.24
N ASP A 209 -2.20 2.92 13.14
CA ASP A 209 -2.82 2.26 14.29
C ASP A 209 -1.89 1.17 14.82
N GLU A 210 -1.22 0.44 13.92
CA GLU A 210 -0.19 -0.54 14.24
C GLU A 210 1.03 -0.39 13.33
N ILE A 211 2.21 -0.61 13.91
CA ILE A 211 3.47 -0.75 13.18
C ILE A 211 3.97 -2.17 13.32
N VAL A 212 4.39 -2.76 12.21
CA VAL A 212 5.01 -4.09 12.16
C VAL A 212 6.45 -3.95 11.68
N PHE A 213 7.41 -4.22 12.55
CA PHE A 213 8.82 -4.20 12.19
C PHE A 213 9.24 -5.55 11.65
N LEU A 214 9.61 -5.60 10.37
CA LEU A 214 10.15 -6.76 9.69
C LEU A 214 11.67 -6.66 9.56
N ASP A 215 12.37 -7.74 9.91
CA ASP A 215 13.80 -7.87 9.66
C ASP A 215 14.16 -9.33 9.30
N GLU A 216 14.97 -9.50 8.25
CA GLU A 216 15.35 -10.83 7.72
C GLU A 216 14.14 -11.77 7.50
N GLY A 217 13.02 -11.22 7.05
CA GLY A 217 11.79 -11.98 6.76
C GLY A 217 10.92 -12.33 7.97
N HIS A 218 11.30 -11.93 9.18
CA HIS A 218 10.56 -12.18 10.40
C HIS A 218 9.88 -10.91 10.94
N VAL A 219 8.72 -11.06 11.56
CA VAL A 219 8.17 -10.03 12.43
C VAL A 219 8.98 -10.03 13.73
N VAL A 220 9.75 -8.98 13.95
CA VAL A 220 10.58 -8.83 15.16
C VAL A 220 9.79 -8.20 16.29
N GLU A 221 9.01 -7.17 15.97
CA GLU A 221 8.17 -6.46 16.92
C GLU A 221 6.96 -5.86 16.21
N ARG A 222 5.82 -5.81 16.89
CA ARG A 222 4.64 -5.10 16.42
C ARG A 222 3.91 -4.41 17.58
N GLY A 223 3.23 -3.33 17.30
CA GLY A 223 2.43 -2.59 18.27
C GLY A 223 2.14 -1.15 17.84
N PRO A 224 1.50 -0.37 18.70
CA PRO A 224 1.17 1.01 18.39
C PRO A 224 2.45 1.86 18.22
N PRO A 225 2.38 2.94 17.42
CA PRO A 225 3.54 3.80 17.13
C PRO A 225 4.27 4.28 18.38
N GLU A 226 3.55 4.70 19.43
CA GLU A 226 4.14 5.18 20.69
C GLU A 226 5.07 4.14 21.32
N GLN A 227 4.69 2.85 21.30
CA GLN A 227 5.51 1.76 21.82
C GLN A 227 6.80 1.62 21.01
N LEU A 228 6.68 1.43 19.70
CA LEU A 228 7.85 1.14 18.87
C LEU A 228 8.83 2.31 18.80
N PHE A 229 8.34 3.54 18.69
CA PHE A 229 9.22 4.72 18.58
C PHE A 229 9.81 5.20 19.89
N GLU A 230 9.10 5.04 21.02
CA GLU A 230 9.53 5.60 22.30
C GLU A 230 10.08 4.55 23.26
N ARG A 231 9.60 3.31 23.19
CA ARG A 231 9.94 2.21 24.12
C ARG A 231 9.99 0.87 23.40
N PRO A 232 10.81 0.72 22.35
CA PRO A 232 10.91 -0.57 21.67
C PRO A 232 11.31 -1.66 22.67
N GLU A 233 10.63 -2.78 22.63
CA GLU A 233 10.92 -3.93 23.51
C GLU A 233 12.10 -4.75 22.97
N GLU A 234 12.27 -4.76 21.65
CA GLU A 234 13.32 -5.49 20.98
C GLU A 234 14.51 -4.57 20.66
N GLU A 235 15.71 -4.98 21.08
CA GLU A 235 16.96 -4.22 20.85
C GLU A 235 17.17 -3.94 19.35
N ARG A 236 16.72 -4.85 18.48
CA ARG A 236 16.88 -4.75 17.03
C ARG A 236 16.00 -3.64 16.46
N THR A 237 14.79 -3.48 16.97
CA THR A 237 13.88 -2.36 16.64
C THR A 237 14.50 -1.03 17.05
N GLY A 238 14.99 -0.93 18.28
CA GLY A 238 15.62 0.29 18.79
C GLY A 238 16.81 0.72 17.94
N ARG A 239 17.74 -0.19 17.63
CA ARG A 239 18.89 0.09 16.76
C ARG A 239 18.50 0.52 15.33
N PHE A 240 17.44 -0.06 14.79
CA PHE A 240 16.94 0.32 13.47
C PHE A 240 16.41 1.76 13.47
N LEU A 241 15.59 2.11 14.45
CA LEU A 241 15.00 3.45 14.58
C LEU A 241 16.06 4.53 14.87
N GLU A 242 17.03 4.26 15.75
CA GLU A 242 18.15 5.16 16.02
C GLU A 242 18.97 5.47 14.76
N ARG A 243 19.20 4.45 13.92
CA ARG A 243 19.95 4.63 12.66
C ARG A 243 19.19 5.50 11.67
N ILE A 244 17.87 5.37 11.56
CA ILE A 244 17.08 6.23 10.67
C ILE A 244 17.09 7.67 11.19
N ALA A 245 16.79 7.88 12.47
CA ALA A 245 16.78 9.21 13.10
C ALA A 245 18.14 9.96 12.99
N SER A 246 19.23 9.26 12.74
CA SER A 246 20.55 9.86 12.52
C SER A 246 20.83 10.27 11.07
N HIS A 247 19.94 9.95 10.12
CA HIS A 247 20.10 10.22 8.69
C HIS A 247 19.08 11.25 8.17
N ASP A 248 18.06 11.59 8.97
CA ASP A 248 17.14 12.71 8.79
C ASP A 248 17.70 14.00 9.44
#